data_005dcb27f229a8235b622ac5e85beff4
#
_entry.id   005dcb27f229a8235b622ac5e85beff4
#
_cell.length_a   1.000
_cell.length_b   1.000
_cell.length_c   1.000
_cell.angle_alpha   90.00
_cell.angle_beta   90.00
_cell.angle_gamma   90.00
#
_symmetry.space_group_name_H-M   'P 1'
#
loop_
_entity.id
_entity.type
_entity.pdbx_description
1 polymer ?
#
loop_
_entity_poly.entity_id
_entity_poly.type
_entity_poly.pdbx_seq_one_letter_code
_entity_poly.pdbx_strand_id
1 'polypeptide(L)'
;MNNQKNIIVIGGGAAGMIAAIAAAKEGCAVSLYEKNEKLGKKIFITGKGRCNVTNAGDMDELFGAVITNKKFMFSSFYGFTNEDMMQFLEDAGLHLKIERGKRVFPVSDHSSDVIAALERTLKKENVKVHFRKEVKGLNLVTEDDKTICKGIFLEENGKKTAIAADCVIVATGGMSYPSTGSTGDGYQWAQDAGLKVTALLPALVPFEAAEMETVKSLQGLSLKNVEAAISNGKKELYRDFGEMLFTHFGVSGPLMLSASSFCAKAIGKTSLKLSIDLKPALTEEQLDERILRDFAEAKNKQFKNSLNHLYPAKLVPVIIERSGIDPDKQVNEITKEERHHLVQSTKALTFTLTGLRPFKEAIITQGGVDVKGINPSTMEAKKQKICILQEKFWMWMQ
;
A
#
# COMPACT_ATOMS: atom_id res chain seq x y z
N MET A 1 -3.10 -27.21 38.65
CA MET A 1 -4.04 -26.37 37.88
C MET A 1 -3.26 -25.80 36.71
N ASN A 2 -3.60 -26.18 35.46
CA ASN A 2 -2.98 -25.59 34.29
C ASN A 2 -3.34 -24.10 34.29
N ASN A 3 -2.36 -23.25 34.51
CA ASN A 3 -2.55 -21.79 34.54
C ASN A 3 -2.63 -21.29 33.10
N GLN A 4 -3.78 -21.52 32.44
CA GLN A 4 -4.03 -21.10 31.07
C GLN A 4 -3.96 -19.56 31.01
N LYS A 5 -3.06 -19.01 30.19
CA LYS A 5 -2.90 -17.57 30.03
C LYS A 5 -4.09 -16.95 29.30
N ASN A 6 -4.58 -15.82 29.81
CA ASN A 6 -5.65 -15.03 29.20
C ASN A 6 -5.03 -13.99 28.28
N ILE A 7 -5.32 -14.08 26.99
CA ILE A 7 -4.83 -13.13 25.98
C ILE A 7 -5.99 -12.33 25.41
N ILE A 8 -5.82 -11.01 25.37
CA ILE A 8 -6.73 -10.11 24.66
C ILE A 8 -6.09 -9.67 23.35
N VAL A 9 -6.84 -9.81 22.27
CA VAL A 9 -6.48 -9.28 20.95
C VAL A 9 -7.44 -8.14 20.60
N ILE A 10 -6.89 -6.98 20.21
CA ILE A 10 -7.67 -5.79 19.87
C ILE A 10 -7.63 -5.58 18.37
N GLY A 11 -8.77 -5.70 17.70
CA GLY A 11 -8.97 -5.54 16.27
C GLY A 11 -9.14 -6.86 15.52
N GLY A 12 -10.27 -7.01 14.86
CA GLY A 12 -10.67 -8.19 14.08
C GLY A 12 -10.29 -8.11 12.59
N GLY A 13 -9.16 -7.44 12.29
CA GLY A 13 -8.54 -7.44 10.97
C GLY A 13 -7.71 -8.70 10.70
N ALA A 14 -6.99 -8.75 9.57
CA ALA A 14 -6.15 -9.89 9.20
C ALA A 14 -5.14 -10.25 10.31
N ALA A 15 -4.38 -9.25 10.78
CA ALA A 15 -3.36 -9.45 11.81
C ALA A 15 -3.96 -9.96 13.13
N GLY A 16 -5.08 -9.37 13.58
CA GLY A 16 -5.70 -9.77 14.83
C GLY A 16 -6.32 -11.16 14.80
N MET A 17 -6.96 -11.53 13.70
CA MET A 17 -7.52 -12.88 13.54
C MET A 17 -6.41 -13.94 13.57
N ILE A 18 -5.31 -13.74 12.85
CA ILE A 18 -4.18 -14.68 12.84
C ILE A 18 -3.49 -14.73 14.21
N ALA A 19 -3.28 -13.59 14.85
CA ALA A 19 -2.69 -13.55 16.19
C ALA A 19 -3.56 -14.28 17.22
N ALA A 20 -4.88 -14.13 17.15
CA ALA A 20 -5.81 -14.81 18.02
C ALA A 20 -5.80 -16.33 17.80
N ILE A 21 -5.76 -16.77 16.53
CA ILE A 21 -5.66 -18.19 16.16
C ILE A 21 -4.34 -18.79 16.65
N ALA A 22 -3.22 -18.09 16.43
CA ALA A 22 -1.90 -18.56 16.85
C ALA A 22 -1.83 -18.70 18.38
N ALA A 23 -2.28 -17.70 19.13
CA ALA A 23 -2.30 -17.76 20.58
C ALA A 23 -3.21 -18.88 21.12
N ALA A 24 -4.36 -19.12 20.49
CA ALA A 24 -5.26 -20.20 20.90
C ALA A 24 -4.68 -21.57 20.63
N LYS A 25 -3.97 -21.77 19.49
CA LYS A 25 -3.25 -23.02 19.17
C LYS A 25 -2.17 -23.34 20.22
N GLU A 26 -1.56 -22.31 20.82
CA GLU A 26 -0.59 -22.47 21.93
C GLU A 26 -1.27 -22.72 23.31
N GLY A 27 -2.58 -23.00 23.32
CA GLY A 27 -3.33 -23.35 24.51
C GLY A 27 -3.77 -22.16 25.37
N CYS A 28 -3.68 -20.93 24.90
CA CYS A 28 -4.14 -19.75 25.62
C CYS A 28 -5.67 -19.58 25.54
N ALA A 29 -6.28 -18.97 26.57
CA ALA A 29 -7.64 -18.49 26.50
C ALA A 29 -7.65 -17.12 25.80
N VAL A 30 -8.26 -17.02 24.60
CA VAL A 30 -8.19 -15.83 23.77
C VAL A 30 -9.54 -15.15 23.63
N SER A 31 -9.55 -13.83 23.88
CA SER A 31 -10.68 -12.95 23.62
C SER A 31 -10.29 -11.88 22.59
N LEU A 32 -10.99 -11.86 21.45
CA LEU A 32 -10.79 -10.88 20.38
C LEU A 32 -11.89 -9.82 20.44
N TYR A 33 -11.49 -8.55 20.56
CA TYR A 33 -12.40 -7.40 20.63
C TYR A 33 -12.38 -6.65 19.30
N GLU A 34 -13.56 -6.51 18.68
CA GLU A 34 -13.77 -5.79 17.41
C GLU A 34 -14.84 -4.70 17.62
N LYS A 35 -14.51 -3.45 17.27
CA LYS A 35 -15.43 -2.31 17.38
C LYS A 35 -16.56 -2.33 16.35
N ASN A 36 -16.34 -2.99 15.23
CA ASN A 36 -17.34 -3.14 14.17
C ASN A 36 -18.29 -4.32 14.43
N GLU A 37 -19.30 -4.44 13.58
CA GLU A 37 -20.30 -5.51 13.58
C GLU A 37 -19.83 -6.82 12.97
N LYS A 38 -18.67 -6.82 12.29
CA LYS A 38 -18.10 -7.99 11.59
C LYS A 38 -16.58 -7.92 11.53
N LEU A 39 -15.94 -9.08 11.34
CA LEU A 39 -14.51 -9.21 11.13
C LEU A 39 -14.10 -8.82 9.71
N GLY A 40 -12.82 -8.53 9.51
CA GLY A 40 -12.19 -8.47 8.20
C GLY A 40 -12.66 -7.33 7.27
N LYS A 41 -13.25 -6.24 7.79
CA LYS A 41 -13.78 -5.14 6.94
C LYS A 41 -12.77 -4.64 5.91
N LYS A 42 -11.49 -4.55 6.28
CA LYS A 42 -10.44 -4.13 5.35
C LYS A 42 -10.07 -5.25 4.36
N ILE A 43 -10.03 -6.50 4.79
CA ILE A 43 -9.83 -7.65 3.90
C ILE A 43 -10.90 -7.64 2.80
N PHE A 44 -12.16 -7.36 3.18
CA PHE A 44 -13.30 -7.36 2.26
C PHE A 44 -13.12 -6.42 1.06
N ILE A 45 -12.45 -5.27 1.24
CA ILE A 45 -12.25 -4.28 0.17
C ILE A 45 -10.92 -4.43 -0.57
N THR A 46 -9.98 -5.26 -0.07
CA THR A 46 -8.67 -5.42 -0.70
C THR A 46 -8.76 -6.18 -2.03
N GLY A 47 -7.80 -5.94 -2.93
CA GLY A 47 -7.76 -6.61 -4.23
C GLY A 47 -9.02 -6.38 -5.07
N LYS A 48 -9.71 -5.24 -4.92
CA LYS A 48 -11.01 -4.93 -5.55
C LYS A 48 -12.10 -5.94 -5.18
N GLY A 49 -12.14 -6.36 -3.93
CA GLY A 49 -13.10 -7.35 -3.40
C GLY A 49 -12.70 -8.81 -3.60
N ARG A 50 -11.52 -9.07 -4.17
CA ARG A 50 -11.00 -10.43 -4.39
C ARG A 50 -10.06 -10.91 -3.28
N CYS A 51 -9.47 -10.01 -2.52
CA CYS A 51 -8.39 -10.22 -1.54
C CYS A 51 -7.12 -10.83 -2.17
N ASN A 52 -6.13 -10.00 -2.51
CA ASN A 52 -4.79 -10.51 -2.73
C ASN A 52 -4.22 -10.96 -1.38
N VAL A 53 -4.11 -12.27 -1.18
CA VAL A 53 -3.75 -12.86 0.12
C VAL A 53 -2.27 -12.69 0.42
N THR A 54 -1.42 -13.05 -0.55
CA THR A 54 0.04 -13.00 -0.46
C THR A 54 0.66 -12.97 -1.85
N ASN A 55 1.99 -13.04 -1.91
CA ASN A 55 2.75 -13.23 -3.15
C ASN A 55 3.53 -14.55 -3.05
N ALA A 56 3.45 -15.39 -4.09
CA ALA A 56 4.15 -16.67 -4.19
C ALA A 56 5.60 -16.52 -4.70
N GLY A 57 6.20 -15.35 -4.55
CA GLY A 57 7.61 -15.12 -4.81
C GLY A 57 8.51 -15.80 -3.79
N ASP A 58 9.78 -15.96 -4.14
CA ASP A 58 10.77 -16.44 -3.20
C ASP A 58 11.10 -15.37 -2.13
N MET A 59 11.86 -15.77 -1.12
CA MET A 59 12.16 -14.91 0.01
C MET A 59 12.98 -13.67 -0.38
N ASP A 60 13.85 -13.77 -1.37
CA ASP A 60 14.67 -12.64 -1.86
C ASP A 60 13.79 -11.60 -2.57
N GLU A 61 12.81 -12.04 -3.37
CA GLU A 61 11.82 -11.18 -4.00
C GLU A 61 10.95 -10.46 -2.94
N LEU A 62 10.49 -11.18 -1.91
CA LEU A 62 9.69 -10.61 -0.83
C LEU A 62 10.49 -9.57 -0.04
N PHE A 63 11.72 -9.87 0.33
CA PHE A 63 12.60 -8.90 0.99
C PHE A 63 12.99 -7.75 0.06
N GLY A 64 13.11 -7.99 -1.25
CA GLY A 64 13.31 -6.97 -2.27
C GLY A 64 12.22 -5.89 -2.24
N ALA A 65 10.97 -6.29 -2.00
CA ALA A 65 9.83 -5.38 -1.91
C ALA A 65 9.75 -4.58 -0.59
N VAL A 66 10.48 -4.95 0.45
CA VAL A 66 10.50 -4.20 1.72
C VAL A 66 11.34 -2.93 1.59
N ILE A 67 10.70 -1.77 1.56
CA ILE A 67 11.34 -0.47 1.33
C ILE A 67 12.18 -0.01 2.53
N THR A 68 11.71 -0.24 3.76
CA THR A 68 12.39 0.22 4.98
C THR A 68 12.44 -0.88 6.04
N ASN A 69 13.48 -0.86 6.90
CA ASN A 69 13.63 -1.77 8.04
C ASN A 69 13.64 -3.27 7.65
N LYS A 70 14.21 -3.64 6.51
CA LYS A 70 14.28 -5.04 6.03
C LYS A 70 14.75 -6.01 7.11
N LYS A 71 15.83 -5.67 7.83
CA LYS A 71 16.41 -6.52 8.88
C LYS A 71 15.42 -6.81 10.03
N PHE A 72 14.52 -5.87 10.34
CA PHE A 72 13.51 -6.07 11.35
C PHE A 72 12.51 -7.18 10.97
N MET A 73 12.26 -7.37 9.68
CA MET A 73 11.29 -8.32 9.16
C MET A 73 11.83 -9.75 9.05
N PHE A 74 13.15 -10.00 9.21
CA PHE A 74 13.73 -11.34 9.04
C PHE A 74 13.03 -12.38 9.92
N SER A 75 12.96 -12.16 11.23
CA SER A 75 12.35 -13.13 12.16
C SER A 75 10.91 -13.45 11.79
N SER A 76 10.17 -12.45 11.34
CA SER A 76 8.76 -12.63 10.98
C SER A 76 8.57 -13.41 9.68
N PHE A 77 9.33 -13.08 8.63
CA PHE A 77 9.20 -13.74 7.32
C PHE A 77 9.71 -15.19 7.35
N TYR A 78 10.76 -15.47 8.13
CA TYR A 78 11.25 -16.83 8.28
C TYR A 78 10.48 -17.64 9.35
N GLY A 79 9.83 -16.95 10.30
CA GLY A 79 8.98 -17.61 11.32
C GLY A 79 7.62 -18.03 10.80
N PHE A 80 7.11 -17.36 9.76
CA PHE A 80 5.85 -17.69 9.07
C PHE A 80 5.93 -17.14 7.64
N THR A 81 6.20 -18.02 6.69
CA THR A 81 6.45 -17.67 5.29
C THR A 81 5.16 -17.41 4.52
N ASN A 82 5.30 -16.91 3.30
CA ASN A 82 4.18 -16.82 2.36
C ASN A 82 3.62 -18.21 1.99
N GLU A 83 4.45 -19.24 1.92
CA GLU A 83 4.03 -20.63 1.70
C GLU A 83 3.24 -21.16 2.89
N ASP A 84 3.71 -20.91 4.13
CA ASP A 84 2.97 -21.27 5.35
C ASP A 84 1.60 -20.59 5.39
N MET A 85 1.51 -19.34 4.91
CA MET A 85 0.24 -18.64 4.80
C MET A 85 -0.70 -19.26 3.79
N MET A 86 -0.19 -19.66 2.62
CA MET A 86 -1.00 -20.36 1.62
C MET A 86 -1.49 -21.69 2.18
N GLN A 87 -0.61 -22.47 2.76
CA GLN A 87 -0.96 -23.76 3.39
C GLN A 87 -1.99 -23.60 4.52
N PHE A 88 -1.80 -22.60 5.39
CA PHE A 88 -2.74 -22.30 6.46
C PHE A 88 -4.17 -22.04 5.95
N LEU A 89 -4.32 -21.31 4.86
CA LEU A 89 -5.64 -21.02 4.26
C LEU A 89 -6.22 -22.24 3.55
N GLU A 90 -5.39 -23.04 2.89
CA GLU A 90 -5.80 -24.31 2.27
C GLU A 90 -6.27 -25.31 3.33
N ASP A 91 -5.58 -25.43 4.46
CA ASP A 91 -5.99 -26.25 5.60
C ASP A 91 -7.29 -25.76 6.25
N ALA A 92 -7.57 -24.45 6.14
CA ALA A 92 -8.85 -23.85 6.54
C ALA A 92 -9.98 -24.05 5.50
N GLY A 93 -9.70 -24.82 4.41
CA GLY A 93 -10.66 -25.15 3.36
C GLY A 93 -10.86 -24.02 2.33
N LEU A 94 -9.88 -23.17 2.12
CA LEU A 94 -9.88 -22.11 1.11
C LEU A 94 -8.92 -22.47 -0.01
N HIS A 95 -9.43 -22.76 -1.21
CA HIS A 95 -8.59 -23.00 -2.39
C HIS A 95 -8.03 -21.72 -2.96
N LEU A 96 -6.73 -21.72 -3.25
CA LEU A 96 -5.98 -20.60 -3.74
C LEU A 96 -5.54 -20.77 -5.19
N LYS A 97 -5.31 -19.67 -5.89
CA LYS A 97 -4.71 -19.61 -7.24
C LYS A 97 -3.63 -18.53 -7.30
N ILE A 98 -2.61 -18.79 -8.12
CA ILE A 98 -1.53 -17.84 -8.38
C ILE A 98 -1.78 -17.19 -9.74
N GLU A 99 -1.77 -15.86 -9.80
CA GLU A 99 -1.94 -15.06 -11.01
C GLU A 99 -0.64 -14.37 -11.42
N ARG A 100 -0.68 -13.65 -12.55
CA ARG A 100 0.46 -12.88 -13.07
C ARG A 100 1.07 -11.99 -11.96
N GLY A 101 2.39 -11.99 -11.87
CA GLY A 101 3.14 -11.29 -10.82
C GLY A 101 3.17 -12.05 -9.51
N LYS A 102 2.94 -13.37 -9.55
CA LYS A 102 2.94 -14.27 -8.38
C LYS A 102 1.92 -13.89 -7.30
N ARG A 103 0.89 -13.11 -7.64
CA ARG A 103 -0.18 -12.71 -6.71
C ARG A 103 -1.10 -13.88 -6.41
N VAL A 104 -1.42 -14.07 -5.14
CA VAL A 104 -2.24 -15.19 -4.66
C VAL A 104 -3.65 -14.69 -4.32
N PHE A 105 -4.65 -15.33 -4.92
CA PHE A 105 -6.07 -15.04 -4.71
C PHE A 105 -6.84 -16.29 -4.36
N PRO A 106 -8.01 -16.20 -3.68
CA PRO A 106 -8.94 -17.31 -3.60
C PRO A 106 -9.44 -17.68 -5.00
N VAL A 107 -9.63 -18.98 -5.25
CA VAL A 107 -10.15 -19.46 -6.55
C VAL A 107 -11.52 -18.85 -6.86
N SER A 108 -12.33 -18.60 -5.83
CA SER A 108 -13.67 -17.97 -5.95
C SER A 108 -13.64 -16.50 -6.36
N ASP A 109 -12.49 -15.81 -6.28
CA ASP A 109 -12.37 -14.37 -6.44
C ASP A 109 -13.21 -13.54 -5.44
N HIS A 110 -13.55 -14.11 -4.28
CA HIS A 110 -14.33 -13.44 -3.23
C HIS A 110 -13.54 -13.31 -1.93
N SER A 111 -13.30 -12.07 -1.50
CA SER A 111 -12.66 -11.77 -0.21
C SER A 111 -13.44 -12.27 1.01
N SER A 112 -14.76 -12.44 0.86
CA SER A 112 -15.63 -13.04 1.87
C SER A 112 -15.22 -14.46 2.26
N ASP A 113 -14.70 -15.24 1.31
CA ASP A 113 -14.31 -16.61 1.56
C ASP A 113 -13.02 -16.72 2.37
N VAL A 114 -12.10 -15.74 2.17
CA VAL A 114 -10.91 -15.58 3.02
C VAL A 114 -11.35 -15.27 4.47
N ILE A 115 -12.29 -14.33 4.64
CA ILE A 115 -12.82 -13.98 5.96
C ILE A 115 -13.49 -15.18 6.60
N ALA A 116 -14.35 -15.89 5.86
CA ALA A 116 -15.05 -17.08 6.36
C ALA A 116 -14.10 -18.23 6.76
N ALA A 117 -12.98 -18.40 6.03
CA ALA A 117 -11.94 -19.37 6.41
C ALA A 117 -11.29 -19.03 7.76
N LEU A 118 -10.96 -17.75 7.95
CA LEU A 118 -10.41 -17.23 9.22
C LEU A 118 -11.42 -17.37 10.37
N GLU A 119 -12.70 -17.01 10.15
CA GLU A 119 -13.77 -17.14 11.15
C GLU A 119 -14.02 -18.60 11.57
N ARG A 120 -14.02 -19.54 10.60
CA ARG A 120 -14.10 -20.96 10.91
C ARG A 120 -12.95 -21.43 11.80
N THR A 121 -11.74 -20.95 11.52
CA THR A 121 -10.55 -21.30 12.30
C THR A 121 -10.60 -20.69 13.70
N LEU A 122 -11.00 -19.43 13.84
CA LEU A 122 -11.23 -18.82 15.17
C LEU A 122 -12.22 -19.62 16.01
N LYS A 123 -13.33 -20.06 15.40
CA LYS A 123 -14.33 -20.88 16.06
C LYS A 123 -13.79 -22.26 16.45
N LYS A 124 -13.04 -22.92 15.57
CA LYS A 124 -12.40 -24.22 15.81
C LYS A 124 -11.45 -24.15 17.02
N GLU A 125 -10.66 -23.06 17.10
CA GLU A 125 -9.71 -22.83 18.18
C GLU A 125 -10.35 -22.20 19.44
N ASN A 126 -11.68 -22.14 19.52
CA ASN A 126 -12.45 -21.60 20.67
C ASN A 126 -12.12 -20.14 21.04
N VAL A 127 -11.72 -19.31 20.09
CA VAL A 127 -11.51 -17.88 20.32
C VAL A 127 -12.85 -17.19 20.59
N LYS A 128 -12.94 -16.43 21.69
CA LYS A 128 -14.13 -15.64 22.03
C LYS A 128 -14.09 -14.31 21.28
N VAL A 129 -14.99 -14.11 20.32
CA VAL A 129 -15.08 -12.87 19.54
C VAL A 129 -16.16 -11.96 20.11
N HIS A 130 -15.79 -10.70 20.41
CA HIS A 130 -16.65 -9.68 20.96
C HIS A 130 -16.85 -8.56 19.95
N PHE A 131 -18.00 -8.54 19.27
CA PHE A 131 -18.36 -7.51 18.31
C PHE A 131 -18.93 -6.26 18.96
N ARG A 132 -18.83 -5.11 18.28
CA ARG A 132 -19.30 -3.81 18.75
C ARG A 132 -18.75 -3.43 20.11
N LYS A 133 -17.51 -3.87 20.40
CA LYS A 133 -16.80 -3.60 21.63
C LYS A 133 -15.55 -2.78 21.32
N GLU A 134 -15.71 -1.48 21.44
CA GLU A 134 -14.63 -0.53 21.22
C GLU A 134 -13.74 -0.43 22.45
N VAL A 135 -12.48 -0.82 22.30
CA VAL A 135 -11.45 -0.62 23.33
C VAL A 135 -11.09 0.86 23.37
N LYS A 136 -11.08 1.45 24.55
CA LYS A 136 -10.81 2.89 24.79
C LYS A 136 -9.41 3.16 25.32
N GLY A 137 -8.62 2.13 25.56
CA GLY A 137 -7.24 2.27 26.03
C GLY A 137 -6.70 0.99 26.64
N LEU A 138 -5.40 1.00 26.90
CA LEU A 138 -4.71 -0.06 27.61
C LEU A 138 -4.74 0.25 29.11
N ASN A 139 -4.91 -0.79 29.95
CA ASN A 139 -4.76 -0.70 31.39
C ASN A 139 -3.28 -0.81 31.75
N LEU A 140 -2.59 0.33 31.76
CA LEU A 140 -1.17 0.44 32.01
C LEU A 140 -0.91 0.73 33.48
N VAL A 141 0.00 -0.02 34.09
CA VAL A 141 0.48 0.24 35.47
C VAL A 141 2.02 0.32 35.43
N THR A 142 2.58 1.14 36.28
CA THR A 142 4.02 1.24 36.47
C THR A 142 4.44 0.46 37.67
N GLU A 143 5.29 -0.56 37.50
CA GLU A 143 5.88 -1.39 38.56
C GLU A 143 7.39 -1.41 38.32
N ASP A 144 8.20 -1.07 39.33
CA ASP A 144 9.66 -1.08 39.28
C ASP A 144 10.23 -0.34 38.04
N ASP A 145 9.77 0.87 37.78
CA ASP A 145 10.12 1.69 36.59
C ASP A 145 9.79 1.06 35.22
N LYS A 146 8.98 0.02 35.23
CA LYS A 146 8.50 -0.63 33.97
C LYS A 146 7.00 -0.44 33.78
N THR A 147 6.61 -0.07 32.61
CA THR A 147 5.19 -0.04 32.23
C THR A 147 4.73 -1.45 31.87
N ILE A 148 3.70 -1.93 32.55
CA ILE A 148 3.10 -3.24 32.35
C ILE A 148 1.64 -3.05 31.91
N CYS A 149 1.23 -3.75 30.85
CA CYS A 149 -0.16 -3.81 30.44
C CYS A 149 -0.87 -4.93 31.18
N LYS A 150 -1.84 -4.59 32.02
CA LYS A 150 -2.66 -5.53 32.81
C LYS A 150 -4.01 -5.85 32.15
N GLY A 151 -4.26 -5.33 30.96
CA GLY A 151 -5.50 -5.53 30.20
C GLY A 151 -5.92 -4.30 29.42
N ILE A 152 -7.24 -4.15 29.24
CA ILE A 152 -7.84 -3.09 28.43
C ILE A 152 -8.94 -2.35 29.19
N PHE A 153 -9.31 -1.19 28.68
CA PHE A 153 -10.52 -0.48 29.10
C PHE A 153 -11.58 -0.54 28.00
N LEU A 154 -12.77 -0.98 28.38
CA LEU A 154 -13.99 -0.84 27.55
C LEU A 154 -14.86 0.29 28.15
N GLU A 155 -15.67 0.90 27.30
CA GLU A 155 -16.71 1.83 27.71
C GLU A 155 -18.07 1.32 27.25
N GLU A 156 -18.97 1.11 28.18
CA GLU A 156 -20.35 0.68 27.94
C GLU A 156 -21.30 1.58 28.71
N ASN A 157 -22.26 2.18 28.03
CA ASN A 157 -23.24 3.09 28.63
C ASN A 157 -22.60 4.22 29.45
N GLY A 158 -21.47 4.76 29.00
CA GLY A 158 -20.72 5.82 29.72
C GLY A 158 -19.91 5.32 30.89
N LYS A 159 -19.91 4.02 31.20
CA LYS A 159 -19.12 3.42 32.28
C LYS A 159 -17.85 2.76 31.74
N LYS A 160 -16.71 3.24 32.20
CA LYS A 160 -15.41 2.64 31.90
C LYS A 160 -15.17 1.41 32.77
N THR A 161 -14.93 0.26 32.17
CA THR A 161 -14.69 -1.04 32.81
C THR A 161 -13.34 -1.58 32.42
N ALA A 162 -12.53 -2.03 33.38
CA ALA A 162 -11.26 -2.69 33.14
C ALA A 162 -11.48 -4.20 32.91
N ILE A 163 -10.88 -4.75 31.85
CA ILE A 163 -10.82 -6.18 31.57
C ILE A 163 -9.38 -6.62 31.72
N ALA A 164 -9.11 -7.51 32.65
CA ALA A 164 -7.78 -7.99 32.96
C ALA A 164 -7.31 -9.02 31.91
N ALA A 165 -6.00 -9.03 31.61
CA ALA A 165 -5.35 -10.02 30.77
C ALA A 165 -3.88 -10.21 31.16
N ASP A 166 -3.34 -11.39 30.90
CA ASP A 166 -1.91 -11.68 31.06
C ASP A 166 -1.08 -11.06 29.94
N CYS A 167 -1.66 -10.92 28.72
CA CYS A 167 -1.05 -10.28 27.58
C CYS A 167 -2.11 -9.61 26.70
N VAL A 168 -1.75 -8.46 26.11
CA VAL A 168 -2.60 -7.74 25.16
C VAL A 168 -1.88 -7.59 23.83
N ILE A 169 -2.55 -8.03 22.76
CA ILE A 169 -2.07 -7.89 21.37
C ILE A 169 -2.87 -6.75 20.70
N VAL A 170 -2.18 -5.69 20.30
CA VAL A 170 -2.77 -4.54 19.62
C VAL A 170 -2.67 -4.72 18.11
N ALA A 171 -3.78 -5.02 17.47
CA ALA A 171 -3.89 -5.28 16.03
C ALA A 171 -4.94 -4.36 15.35
N THR A 172 -4.98 -3.09 15.77
CA THR A 172 -6.02 -2.12 15.39
C THR A 172 -5.85 -1.52 14.00
N GLY A 173 -4.78 -1.87 13.31
CA GLY A 173 -4.48 -1.32 12.01
C GLY A 173 -3.85 0.09 12.03
N GLY A 174 -3.68 0.66 10.85
CA GLY A 174 -3.14 2.00 10.65
C GLY A 174 -4.22 3.08 10.55
N MET A 175 -4.00 4.04 9.62
CA MET A 175 -4.94 5.14 9.34
C MET A 175 -5.58 5.05 7.95
N SER A 176 -5.17 4.11 7.12
CA SER A 176 -5.70 3.94 5.78
C SER A 176 -7.07 3.26 5.80
N TYR A 177 -7.99 3.75 4.97
CA TYR A 177 -9.40 3.36 4.94
C TYR A 177 -10.08 3.42 6.34
N PRO A 178 -10.17 4.59 6.96
CA PRO A 178 -10.68 4.73 8.34
C PRO A 178 -12.12 4.23 8.50
N SER A 179 -12.91 4.19 7.43
CA SER A 179 -14.27 3.59 7.42
C SER A 179 -14.28 2.09 7.73
N THR A 180 -13.14 1.41 7.64
CA THR A 180 -13.02 -0.01 8.02
C THR A 180 -12.70 -0.22 9.50
N GLY A 181 -12.49 0.87 10.26
CA GLY A 181 -12.10 0.83 11.67
C GLY A 181 -10.62 1.12 11.93
N SER A 182 -9.80 1.32 10.89
CA SER A 182 -8.38 1.68 11.03
C SER A 182 -8.23 3.19 11.29
N THR A 183 -8.43 3.60 12.54
CA THR A 183 -8.47 5.01 12.98
C THR A 183 -7.20 5.48 13.68
N GLY A 184 -6.20 4.59 13.82
CA GLY A 184 -4.91 4.92 14.43
C GLY A 184 -4.87 4.80 15.96
N ASP A 185 -5.90 4.22 16.59
CA ASP A 185 -6.02 4.12 18.07
C ASP A 185 -4.78 3.47 18.69
N GLY A 186 -4.24 2.43 18.07
CA GLY A 186 -3.05 1.73 18.55
C GLY A 186 -1.79 2.60 18.59
N TYR A 187 -1.68 3.64 17.76
CA TYR A 187 -0.54 4.55 17.83
C TYR A 187 -0.59 5.44 19.07
N GLN A 188 -1.78 5.92 19.45
CA GLN A 188 -1.97 6.68 20.67
C GLN A 188 -1.63 5.82 21.89
N TRP A 189 -2.15 4.59 21.95
CA TRP A 189 -1.86 3.69 23.07
C TRP A 189 -0.39 3.28 23.15
N ALA A 190 0.30 3.20 22.02
CA ALA A 190 1.75 2.99 22.00
C ALA A 190 2.50 4.19 22.60
N GLN A 191 2.05 5.43 22.29
CA GLN A 191 2.62 6.65 22.90
C GLN A 191 2.32 6.72 24.40
N ASP A 192 1.11 6.39 24.82
CA ASP A 192 0.71 6.33 26.23
C ASP A 192 1.59 5.31 26.99
N ALA A 193 2.00 4.24 26.34
CA ALA A 193 2.94 3.25 26.85
C ALA A 193 4.42 3.68 26.78
N GLY A 194 4.72 4.90 26.35
CA GLY A 194 6.09 5.42 26.24
C GLY A 194 6.87 4.96 25.00
N LEU A 195 6.20 4.40 23.99
CA LEU A 195 6.82 4.05 22.74
C LEU A 195 6.82 5.24 21.76
N LYS A 196 7.90 5.37 21.00
CA LYS A 196 8.00 6.39 19.97
C LYS A 196 7.17 5.98 18.76
N VAL A 197 6.34 6.90 18.26
CA VAL A 197 5.63 6.78 16.98
C VAL A 197 6.26 7.73 15.97
N THR A 198 6.63 7.21 14.80
CA THR A 198 7.16 8.00 13.68
C THR A 198 6.04 8.66 12.90
N ALA A 199 6.35 9.67 12.08
CA ALA A 199 5.35 10.36 11.26
C ALA A 199 4.55 9.37 10.42
N LEU A 200 3.23 9.50 10.48
CA LEU A 200 2.28 8.69 9.71
C LEU A 200 2.03 9.38 8.36
N LEU A 201 2.22 8.65 7.28
CA LEU A 201 2.07 9.14 5.92
C LEU A 201 1.20 8.16 5.12
N PRO A 202 0.33 8.64 4.21
CA PRO A 202 -0.36 7.77 3.27
C PRO A 202 0.65 7.18 2.28
N ALA A 203 0.49 5.90 1.94
CA ALA A 203 1.32 5.22 0.94
C ALA A 203 0.48 4.22 0.13
N LEU A 204 0.99 3.79 -1.02
CA LEU A 204 0.23 3.14 -2.07
C LEU A 204 -1.02 3.97 -2.40
N VAL A 205 -0.80 5.23 -2.75
CA VAL A 205 -1.82 6.27 -2.90
C VAL A 205 -1.51 7.12 -4.14
N PRO A 206 -2.52 7.66 -4.85
CA PRO A 206 -2.29 8.56 -5.97
C PRO A 206 -1.58 9.86 -5.59
N PHE A 207 -0.94 10.47 -6.58
CA PHE A 207 -0.33 11.81 -6.47
C PHE A 207 -1.25 12.89 -7.03
N GLU A 208 -1.18 14.07 -6.44
CA GLU A 208 -1.72 15.32 -6.97
C GLU A 208 -0.65 15.99 -7.85
N ALA A 209 -1.09 16.65 -8.93
CA ALA A 209 -0.21 17.36 -9.86
C ALA A 209 -0.57 18.83 -9.96
N ALA A 210 0.43 19.69 -10.25
CA ALA A 210 0.23 21.12 -10.41
C ALA A 210 -0.49 21.48 -11.73
N GLU A 211 -0.23 20.72 -12.80
CA GLU A 211 -0.75 20.99 -14.15
C GLU A 211 -2.20 20.50 -14.30
N MET A 212 -3.11 21.06 -13.48
CA MET A 212 -4.49 20.60 -13.32
C MET A 212 -5.28 20.52 -14.64
N GLU A 213 -5.14 21.51 -15.52
CA GLU A 213 -5.88 21.51 -16.79
C GLU A 213 -5.40 20.38 -17.70
N THR A 214 -4.10 20.16 -17.77
CA THR A 214 -3.50 19.08 -18.56
C THR A 214 -3.92 17.71 -18.02
N VAL A 215 -3.83 17.47 -16.70
CA VAL A 215 -4.21 16.15 -16.13
C VAL A 215 -5.71 15.89 -16.25
N LYS A 216 -6.57 16.93 -16.16
CA LYS A 216 -8.02 16.81 -16.41
C LYS A 216 -8.31 16.42 -17.86
N SER A 217 -7.61 17.03 -18.84
CA SER A 217 -7.78 16.68 -20.26
C SER A 217 -7.39 15.23 -20.53
N LEU A 218 -6.42 14.71 -19.77
CA LEU A 218 -5.94 13.31 -19.83
C LEU A 218 -6.74 12.35 -18.95
N GLN A 219 -7.72 12.81 -18.16
CA GLN A 219 -8.46 11.96 -17.22
C GLN A 219 -8.98 10.67 -17.87
N GLY A 220 -8.70 9.53 -17.22
CA GLY A 220 -9.08 8.20 -17.69
C GLY A 220 -8.11 7.60 -18.72
N LEU A 221 -7.09 8.34 -19.16
CA LEU A 221 -6.03 7.78 -20.01
C LEU A 221 -5.11 6.90 -19.17
N SER A 222 -5.07 5.62 -19.51
CA SER A 222 -4.08 4.66 -18.99
C SER A 222 -2.92 4.55 -19.97
N LEU A 223 -1.72 4.81 -19.49
CA LEU A 223 -0.47 4.57 -20.23
C LEU A 223 0.07 3.21 -19.82
N LYS A 224 0.26 2.35 -20.80
CA LYS A 224 0.85 1.03 -20.63
C LYS A 224 2.28 1.03 -21.18
N ASN A 225 3.15 0.24 -20.53
CA ASN A 225 4.53 0.08 -20.97
C ASN A 225 5.30 1.41 -21.05
N VAL A 226 5.16 2.24 -20.04
CA VAL A 226 5.93 3.47 -19.86
C VAL A 226 6.95 3.30 -18.74
N GLU A 227 8.02 4.08 -18.78
CA GLU A 227 8.91 4.25 -17.63
C GLU A 227 8.60 5.56 -16.96
N ALA A 228 8.50 5.56 -15.63
CA ALA A 228 8.31 6.76 -14.84
C ALA A 228 9.45 6.95 -13.84
N ALA A 229 10.04 8.12 -13.83
CA ALA A 229 11.05 8.53 -12.86
C ALA A 229 10.54 9.71 -12.03
N ILE A 230 10.71 9.65 -10.70
CA ILE A 230 10.38 10.74 -9.79
C ILE A 230 11.64 11.25 -9.12
N SER A 231 11.87 12.55 -9.17
CA SER A 231 13.07 13.18 -8.61
C SER A 231 12.75 14.38 -7.72
N ASN A 232 13.66 14.63 -6.77
CA ASN A 232 13.73 15.82 -5.94
C ASN A 232 15.03 16.57 -6.31
N GLY A 233 14.91 17.56 -7.16
CA GLY A 233 16.07 18.20 -7.78
C GLY A 233 16.90 17.17 -8.57
N LYS A 234 18.19 17.02 -8.20
CA LYS A 234 19.09 16.05 -8.86
C LYS A 234 18.98 14.63 -8.34
N LYS A 235 18.28 14.40 -7.21
CA LYS A 235 18.16 13.08 -6.59
C LYS A 235 16.97 12.34 -7.15
N GLU A 236 17.20 11.22 -7.83
CA GLU A 236 16.15 10.27 -8.19
C GLU A 236 15.69 9.50 -6.95
N LEU A 237 14.37 9.48 -6.73
CA LEU A 237 13.72 8.80 -5.60
C LEU A 237 13.10 7.47 -6.02
N TYR A 238 12.65 7.40 -7.27
CA TYR A 238 11.98 6.22 -7.82
C TYR A 238 12.14 6.21 -9.33
N ARG A 239 12.31 5.01 -9.89
CA ARG A 239 12.23 4.72 -11.33
C ARG A 239 11.73 3.30 -11.49
N ASP A 240 10.75 3.13 -12.36
CA ASP A 240 10.25 1.79 -12.69
C ASP A 240 9.46 1.82 -14.01
N PHE A 241 9.22 0.63 -14.56
CA PHE A 241 8.49 0.38 -15.79
C PHE A 241 7.12 -0.24 -15.48
N GLY A 242 6.05 0.23 -16.13
CA GLY A 242 4.72 -0.32 -15.88
C GLY A 242 3.56 0.47 -16.45
N GLU A 243 2.44 0.41 -15.75
CA GLU A 243 1.21 1.11 -16.10
C GLU A 243 0.93 2.27 -15.14
N MET A 244 0.48 3.39 -15.68
CA MET A 244 -0.02 4.52 -14.93
C MET A 244 -1.34 5.05 -15.50
N LEU A 245 -2.07 5.81 -14.70
CA LEU A 245 -3.38 6.35 -15.03
C LEU A 245 -3.45 7.83 -14.70
N PHE A 246 -3.94 8.65 -15.62
CA PHE A 246 -4.30 10.03 -15.34
C PHE A 246 -5.69 10.12 -14.72
N THR A 247 -5.80 10.95 -13.69
CA THR A 247 -7.06 11.25 -12.97
C THR A 247 -7.39 12.73 -13.11
N HIS A 248 -8.52 13.17 -12.58
CA HIS A 248 -8.89 14.59 -12.58
C HIS A 248 -8.03 15.46 -11.63
N PHE A 249 -7.22 14.87 -10.76
CA PHE A 249 -6.37 15.58 -9.79
C PHE A 249 -4.87 15.34 -9.99
N GLY A 250 -4.48 14.40 -10.84
CA GLY A 250 -3.08 14.04 -11.00
C GLY A 250 -2.91 12.64 -11.58
N VAL A 251 -2.06 11.81 -10.96
CA VAL A 251 -1.66 10.51 -11.50
C VAL A 251 -1.83 9.39 -10.48
N SER A 252 -2.18 8.21 -10.99
CA SER A 252 -2.46 6.99 -10.26
C SER A 252 -2.00 5.76 -11.06
N GLY A 253 -2.50 4.59 -10.73
CA GLY A 253 -2.15 3.30 -11.37
C GLY A 253 -1.01 2.60 -10.65
N PRO A 254 -0.74 1.33 -10.97
CA PRO A 254 0.21 0.50 -10.22
C PRO A 254 1.57 1.15 -10.03
N LEU A 255 2.14 1.72 -11.10
CA LEU A 255 3.44 2.38 -11.10
C LEU A 255 3.48 3.57 -10.11
N MET A 256 2.46 4.43 -10.14
CA MET A 256 2.39 5.61 -9.26
C MET A 256 2.08 5.25 -7.82
N LEU A 257 1.22 4.25 -7.59
CA LEU A 257 0.95 3.77 -6.23
C LEU A 257 2.24 3.24 -5.58
N SER A 258 3.01 2.42 -6.28
CA SER A 258 4.32 1.95 -5.80
C SER A 258 5.25 3.13 -5.51
N ALA A 259 5.38 4.08 -6.44
CA ALA A 259 6.22 5.27 -6.31
C ALA A 259 5.91 6.08 -5.04
N SER A 260 4.63 6.18 -4.65
CA SER A 260 4.21 6.97 -3.49
C SER A 260 4.87 6.52 -2.19
N SER A 261 5.14 5.21 -2.04
CA SER A 261 5.80 4.66 -0.86
C SER A 261 7.26 5.10 -0.72
N PHE A 262 7.93 5.38 -1.85
CA PHE A 262 9.30 5.91 -1.87
C PHE A 262 9.32 7.43 -1.68
N CYS A 263 8.30 8.12 -2.17
CA CYS A 263 8.25 9.57 -2.26
C CYS A 263 7.55 10.26 -1.07
N ALA A 264 6.78 9.53 -0.25
CA ALA A 264 5.92 10.11 0.78
C ALA A 264 6.62 11.07 1.75
N LYS A 265 7.85 10.76 2.16
CA LYS A 265 8.64 11.63 3.06
C LYS A 265 9.16 12.89 2.39
N ALA A 266 9.40 12.83 1.08
CA ALA A 266 9.96 13.95 0.32
C ALA A 266 8.87 14.93 -0.11
N ILE A 267 7.75 14.42 -0.64
CA ILE A 267 6.67 15.25 -1.17
C ILE A 267 5.96 16.09 -0.09
N GLY A 268 5.98 15.65 1.16
CA GLY A 268 5.49 16.44 2.30
C GLY A 268 6.34 17.69 2.61
N LYS A 269 7.49 17.85 1.96
CA LYS A 269 8.43 18.96 2.18
C LYS A 269 8.60 19.84 0.95
N THR A 270 8.47 19.29 -0.25
CA THR A 270 8.69 19.97 -1.52
C THR A 270 7.97 19.26 -2.64
N SER A 271 7.66 19.98 -3.72
CA SER A 271 7.15 19.39 -4.96
C SER A 271 8.22 18.48 -5.59
N LEU A 272 7.77 17.42 -6.26
CA LEU A 272 8.64 16.47 -6.95
C LEU A 272 8.40 16.55 -8.45
N LYS A 273 9.44 16.26 -9.23
CA LYS A 273 9.33 16.16 -10.69
C LYS A 273 9.06 14.72 -11.08
N LEU A 274 7.95 14.48 -11.77
CA LEU A 274 7.66 13.24 -12.49
C LEU A 274 8.13 13.42 -13.94
N SER A 275 8.87 12.46 -14.47
CA SER A 275 9.27 12.35 -15.88
C SER A 275 8.80 11.00 -16.41
N ILE A 276 8.06 11.02 -17.52
CA ILE A 276 7.49 9.83 -18.15
C ILE A 276 8.15 9.62 -19.50
N ASP A 277 8.80 8.47 -19.69
CA ASP A 277 9.22 8.00 -20.99
C ASP A 277 8.08 7.19 -21.63
N LEU A 278 7.50 7.71 -22.69
CA LEU A 278 6.36 7.10 -23.39
C LEU A 278 6.77 5.95 -24.30
N LYS A 279 8.06 5.82 -24.63
CA LYS A 279 8.62 4.81 -25.53
C LYS A 279 9.94 4.25 -24.99
N PRO A 280 9.96 3.64 -23.79
CA PRO A 280 11.19 3.22 -23.11
C PRO A 280 11.98 2.13 -23.89
N ALA A 281 11.30 1.39 -24.76
CA ALA A 281 11.95 0.37 -25.60
C ALA A 281 12.78 0.94 -26.76
N LEU A 282 12.69 2.26 -27.04
CA LEU A 282 13.42 2.93 -28.10
C LEU A 282 14.43 3.92 -27.53
N THR A 283 15.65 3.96 -28.07
CA THR A 283 16.58 5.07 -27.81
C THR A 283 16.05 6.35 -28.49
N GLU A 284 16.65 7.50 -28.19
CA GLU A 284 16.27 8.77 -28.83
C GLU A 284 16.49 8.70 -30.35
N GLU A 285 17.59 8.09 -30.80
CA GLU A 285 17.91 7.90 -32.21
C GLU A 285 16.89 6.99 -32.90
N GLN A 286 16.55 5.86 -32.28
CA GLN A 286 15.55 4.92 -32.81
C GLN A 286 14.16 5.54 -32.88
N LEU A 287 13.81 6.38 -31.89
CA LEU A 287 12.56 7.12 -31.89
C LEU A 287 12.54 8.18 -33.00
N ASP A 288 13.63 8.91 -33.21
CA ASP A 288 13.75 9.89 -34.29
C ASP A 288 13.59 9.21 -35.66
N GLU A 289 14.26 8.08 -35.89
CA GLU A 289 14.10 7.28 -37.11
C GLU A 289 12.67 6.77 -37.31
N ARG A 290 11.99 6.39 -36.24
CA ARG A 290 10.58 5.99 -36.27
C ARG A 290 9.68 7.17 -36.65
N ILE A 291 9.89 8.34 -36.06
CA ILE A 291 9.14 9.56 -36.38
C ILE A 291 9.37 9.94 -37.86
N LEU A 292 10.60 9.86 -38.37
CA LEU A 292 10.89 10.12 -39.79
C LEU A 292 10.12 9.19 -40.72
N ARG A 293 10.01 7.91 -40.41
CA ARG A 293 9.22 6.96 -41.22
C ARG A 293 7.73 7.30 -41.20
N ASP A 294 7.17 7.56 -39.99
CA ASP A 294 5.76 7.93 -39.85
C ASP A 294 5.45 9.25 -40.60
N PHE A 295 6.38 10.21 -40.57
CA PHE A 295 6.28 11.48 -41.31
C PHE A 295 6.40 11.30 -42.84
N ALA A 296 7.23 10.38 -43.28
CA ALA A 296 7.34 10.07 -44.70
C ALA A 296 6.02 9.53 -45.31
N GLU A 297 5.24 8.77 -44.50
CA GLU A 297 3.92 8.27 -44.89
C GLU A 297 2.84 9.37 -44.82
N ALA A 298 3.09 10.44 -44.05
CA ALA A 298 2.13 11.50 -43.76
C ALA A 298 2.51 12.88 -44.36
N LYS A 299 3.36 12.92 -45.39
CA LYS A 299 4.03 14.13 -45.96
C LYS A 299 3.12 15.35 -46.12
N ASN A 300 1.90 15.14 -46.61
CA ASN A 300 0.94 16.20 -46.93
C ASN A 300 -0.09 16.45 -45.84
N LYS A 301 0.06 15.82 -44.63
CA LYS A 301 -0.84 16.04 -43.50
C LYS A 301 -0.29 17.17 -42.63
N GLN A 302 -1.21 17.85 -41.94
CA GLN A 302 -0.84 18.73 -40.84
C GLN A 302 -0.29 17.92 -39.67
N PHE A 303 0.65 18.48 -38.93
CA PHE A 303 1.32 17.81 -37.79
C PHE A 303 0.33 17.22 -36.81
N LYS A 304 -0.73 17.95 -36.42
CA LYS A 304 -1.78 17.45 -35.50
C LYS A 304 -2.45 16.15 -35.96
N ASN A 305 -2.46 15.86 -37.26
CA ASN A 305 -3.10 14.68 -37.83
C ASN A 305 -2.12 13.53 -38.11
N SER A 306 -0.83 13.69 -37.80
CA SER A 306 0.22 12.72 -38.10
C SER A 306 0.62 11.85 -36.89
N LEU A 307 0.16 12.16 -35.68
CA LEU A 307 0.66 11.58 -34.45
C LEU A 307 -0.14 10.38 -33.92
N ASN A 308 -1.26 10.03 -34.55
CA ASN A 308 -2.19 9.01 -34.04
C ASN A 308 -1.63 7.58 -33.99
N HIS A 309 -0.56 7.29 -34.74
CA HIS A 309 0.15 5.99 -34.69
C HIS A 309 1.18 5.92 -33.54
N LEU A 310 1.62 7.08 -33.03
CA LEU A 310 2.60 7.18 -31.95
C LEU A 310 1.96 7.27 -30.58
N TYR A 311 0.83 7.97 -30.45
CA TYR A 311 0.22 8.30 -29.16
C TYR A 311 -1.28 8.03 -29.13
N PRO A 312 -1.85 7.72 -27.95
CA PRO A 312 -3.29 7.74 -27.74
C PRO A 312 -3.89 9.12 -28.08
N ALA A 313 -5.07 9.16 -28.66
CA ALA A 313 -5.70 10.40 -29.15
C ALA A 313 -5.76 11.51 -28.10
N LYS A 314 -6.06 11.19 -26.83
CA LYS A 314 -6.07 12.17 -25.73
C LYS A 314 -4.71 12.80 -25.43
N LEU A 315 -3.61 12.10 -25.75
CA LEU A 315 -2.25 12.58 -25.47
C LEU A 315 -1.72 13.48 -26.59
N VAL A 316 -2.23 13.35 -27.80
CA VAL A 316 -1.75 14.10 -28.98
C VAL A 316 -1.74 15.62 -28.74
N PRO A 317 -2.80 16.26 -28.25
CA PRO A 317 -2.79 17.71 -27.99
C PRO A 317 -1.69 18.13 -27.00
N VAL A 318 -1.46 17.34 -25.95
CA VAL A 318 -0.43 17.61 -24.94
C VAL A 318 0.97 17.48 -25.53
N ILE A 319 1.21 16.48 -26.37
CA ILE A 319 2.51 16.31 -27.05
C ILE A 319 2.77 17.46 -28.04
N ILE A 320 1.75 17.89 -28.77
CA ILE A 320 1.87 19.05 -29.68
C ILE A 320 2.29 20.30 -28.87
N GLU A 321 1.58 20.61 -27.81
CA GLU A 321 1.89 21.72 -26.90
C GLU A 321 3.34 21.65 -26.37
N ARG A 322 3.75 20.45 -25.87
CA ARG A 322 5.08 20.24 -25.29
C ARG A 322 6.21 20.23 -26.32
N SER A 323 5.94 19.86 -27.56
CA SER A 323 6.93 19.90 -28.64
C SER A 323 7.19 21.29 -29.16
N GLY A 324 6.24 22.25 -28.95
CA GLY A 324 6.32 23.60 -29.48
C GLY A 324 6.17 23.71 -31.00
N ILE A 325 5.73 22.64 -31.66
CA ILE A 325 5.53 22.60 -33.12
C ILE A 325 4.12 23.11 -33.41
N ASP A 326 4.00 24.01 -34.42
CA ASP A 326 2.71 24.49 -34.89
C ASP A 326 1.83 23.31 -35.34
N PRO A 327 0.63 23.12 -34.76
CA PRO A 327 -0.29 22.03 -35.09
C PRO A 327 -0.71 22.01 -36.56
N ASP A 328 -0.76 23.17 -37.23
CA ASP A 328 -1.19 23.31 -38.61
C ASP A 328 -0.05 23.22 -39.63
N LYS A 329 1.20 23.18 -39.16
CA LYS A 329 2.40 23.02 -39.99
C LYS A 329 2.36 21.71 -40.79
N GLN A 330 2.75 21.75 -42.04
CA GLN A 330 2.87 20.54 -42.87
C GLN A 330 4.02 19.66 -42.35
N VAL A 331 3.80 18.35 -42.28
CA VAL A 331 4.79 17.39 -41.77
C VAL A 331 6.15 17.47 -42.51
N ASN A 332 6.13 17.73 -43.81
CA ASN A 332 7.36 17.87 -44.64
C ASN A 332 8.13 19.17 -44.36
N GLU A 333 7.56 20.12 -43.63
CA GLU A 333 8.21 21.39 -43.23
C GLU A 333 8.81 21.33 -41.82
N ILE A 334 8.59 20.24 -41.09
CA ILE A 334 9.11 20.07 -39.72
C ILE A 334 10.63 19.94 -39.77
N THR A 335 11.30 20.84 -39.07
CA THR A 335 12.78 20.89 -39.03
C THR A 335 13.35 19.76 -38.16
N LYS A 336 14.67 19.56 -38.26
CA LYS A 336 15.38 18.60 -37.41
C LYS A 336 15.31 18.98 -35.93
N GLU A 337 15.39 20.27 -35.61
CA GLU A 337 15.30 20.81 -34.24
C GLU A 337 13.90 20.58 -33.65
N GLU A 338 12.85 20.87 -34.41
CA GLU A 338 11.46 20.61 -33.98
C GLU A 338 11.23 19.10 -33.73
N ARG A 339 11.75 18.26 -34.61
CA ARG A 339 11.65 16.80 -34.43
C ARG A 339 12.43 16.34 -33.21
N HIS A 340 13.60 16.92 -32.93
CA HIS A 340 14.34 16.64 -31.70
C HIS A 340 13.53 17.04 -30.46
N HIS A 341 12.85 18.19 -30.44
CA HIS A 341 11.96 18.59 -29.36
C HIS A 341 10.80 17.60 -29.17
N LEU A 342 10.24 17.06 -30.26
CA LEU A 342 9.21 16.02 -30.20
C LEU A 342 9.76 14.73 -29.57
N VAL A 343 10.99 14.31 -29.93
CA VAL A 343 11.66 13.18 -29.31
C VAL A 343 11.86 13.41 -27.82
N GLN A 344 12.39 14.57 -27.42
CA GLN A 344 12.60 14.92 -26.01
C GLN A 344 11.29 14.94 -25.21
N SER A 345 10.21 15.52 -25.77
CA SER A 345 8.89 15.54 -25.14
C SER A 345 8.29 14.14 -24.98
N THR A 346 8.66 13.20 -25.86
CA THR A 346 8.24 11.80 -25.77
C THR A 346 9.03 11.01 -24.74
N LYS A 347 10.34 11.24 -24.67
CA LYS A 347 11.25 10.57 -23.74
C LYS A 347 11.17 11.13 -22.31
N ALA A 348 10.71 12.36 -22.16
CA ALA A 348 10.64 13.04 -20.88
C ALA A 348 9.40 13.94 -20.74
N LEU A 349 8.20 13.36 -20.86
CA LEU A 349 6.97 14.07 -20.57
C LEU A 349 6.88 14.36 -19.06
N THR A 350 6.93 15.64 -18.67
CA THR A 350 7.10 16.02 -17.27
C THR A 350 5.84 16.60 -16.64
N PHE A 351 5.67 16.31 -15.33
CA PHE A 351 4.64 16.88 -14.44
C PHE A 351 5.25 17.20 -13.08
N THR A 352 4.64 18.17 -12.39
CA THR A 352 5.01 18.56 -11.04
C THR A 352 4.06 17.93 -10.05
N LEU A 353 4.55 16.99 -9.23
CA LEU A 353 3.78 16.36 -8.16
C LEU A 353 3.79 17.27 -6.93
N THR A 354 2.62 17.63 -6.41
CA THR A 354 2.45 18.59 -5.32
C THR A 354 2.04 17.95 -3.99
N GLY A 355 1.48 16.75 -4.02
CA GLY A 355 0.98 16.08 -2.82
C GLY A 355 0.59 14.63 -3.05
N LEU A 356 0.22 13.98 -1.96
CA LEU A 356 -0.41 12.67 -1.94
C LEU A 356 -1.89 12.80 -1.59
N ARG A 357 -2.71 11.92 -2.13
CA ARG A 357 -4.10 11.83 -1.70
C ARG A 357 -4.19 11.38 -0.24
N PRO A 358 -5.27 11.75 0.48
CA PRO A 358 -5.40 11.50 1.93
C PRO A 358 -5.53 10.02 2.28
N PHE A 359 -5.41 9.70 3.58
CA PHE A 359 -5.51 8.34 4.12
C PHE A 359 -6.77 7.56 3.71
N LYS A 360 -7.88 8.24 3.43
CA LYS A 360 -9.12 7.60 2.95
C LYS A 360 -8.97 6.92 1.59
N GLU A 361 -7.96 7.34 0.79
CA GLU A 361 -7.65 6.79 -0.53
C GLU A 361 -6.36 5.94 -0.52
N ALA A 362 -5.62 5.96 0.59
CA ALA A 362 -4.36 5.21 0.72
C ALA A 362 -4.64 3.74 1.04
N ILE A 363 -3.94 2.84 0.36
CA ILE A 363 -4.03 1.41 0.64
C ILE A 363 -3.35 1.09 1.98
N ILE A 364 -2.20 1.72 2.27
CA ILE A 364 -1.44 1.50 3.49
C ILE A 364 -1.05 2.80 4.19
N THR A 365 -0.69 2.68 5.46
CA THR A 365 -0.06 3.72 6.27
C THR A 365 1.44 3.46 6.37
N GLN A 366 2.27 4.40 5.94
CA GLN A 366 3.71 4.39 6.17
C GLN A 366 4.01 5.10 7.50
N GLY A 367 5.00 4.61 8.26
CA GLY A 367 5.27 5.09 9.62
C GLY A 367 4.61 4.19 10.67
N GLY A 368 4.54 4.64 11.90
CA GLY A 368 3.98 3.89 13.03
C GLY A 368 4.98 3.75 14.17
N VAL A 369 4.79 2.77 15.05
CA VAL A 369 5.69 2.53 16.19
C VAL A 369 7.10 2.29 15.71
N ASP A 370 8.09 3.00 16.32
CA ASP A 370 9.50 2.87 15.94
C ASP A 370 9.99 1.46 16.27
N VAL A 371 10.44 0.75 15.23
CA VAL A 371 10.93 -0.64 15.34
C VAL A 371 12.08 -0.81 16.33
N LYS A 372 12.81 0.27 16.65
CA LYS A 372 13.88 0.24 17.67
C LYS A 372 13.34 -0.10 19.08
N GLY A 373 12.08 0.25 19.34
CA GLY A 373 11.37 -0.04 20.59
C GLY A 373 10.79 -1.44 20.67
N ILE A 374 10.80 -2.21 19.57
CA ILE A 374 10.16 -3.52 19.43
C ILE A 374 11.20 -4.62 19.26
N ASN A 375 10.96 -5.77 19.87
CA ASN A 375 11.76 -6.98 19.62
C ASN A 375 11.30 -7.61 18.30
N PRO A 376 12.19 -7.81 17.31
CA PRO A 376 11.77 -8.33 15.99
C PRO A 376 11.33 -9.79 16.01
N SER A 377 11.76 -10.57 17.01
CA SER A 377 11.42 -12.00 17.09
C SER A 377 10.11 -12.27 17.84
N THR A 378 9.78 -11.45 18.84
CA THR A 378 8.57 -11.64 19.66
C THR A 378 7.49 -10.61 19.41
N MET A 379 7.83 -9.51 18.70
CA MET A 379 6.98 -8.33 18.50
C MET A 379 6.57 -7.63 19.80
N GLU A 380 7.22 -7.94 20.89
CA GLU A 380 7.02 -7.28 22.19
C GLU A 380 7.75 -5.94 22.24
N ALA A 381 7.16 -4.99 22.96
CA ALA A 381 7.82 -3.76 23.33
C ALA A 381 8.97 -4.06 24.30
N LYS A 382 10.21 -3.60 24.00
CA LYS A 382 11.42 -3.96 24.76
C LYS A 382 11.43 -3.50 26.22
N LYS A 383 10.77 -2.40 26.52
CA LYS A 383 10.72 -1.81 27.88
C LYS A 383 9.38 -2.01 28.56
N GLN A 384 8.38 -2.48 27.84
CA GLN A 384 7.02 -2.65 28.31
C GLN A 384 6.58 -4.07 27.99
N LYS A 385 5.82 -4.70 28.90
CA LYS A 385 5.20 -6.00 28.61
C LYS A 385 3.88 -5.79 27.84
N ILE A 386 4.01 -5.39 26.58
CA ILE A 386 2.91 -5.20 25.64
C ILE A 386 3.34 -5.82 24.33
N CYS A 387 2.54 -6.72 23.77
CA CYS A 387 2.74 -7.23 22.42
C CYS A 387 2.05 -6.30 21.43
N ILE A 388 2.79 -5.69 20.51
CA ILE A 388 2.25 -4.78 19.50
C ILE A 388 2.46 -5.40 18.13
N LEU A 389 1.38 -5.90 17.53
CA LEU A 389 1.35 -6.27 16.13
C LEU A 389 0.88 -5.06 15.33
N GLN A 390 1.71 -4.60 14.41
CA GLN A 390 1.29 -3.61 13.42
C GLN A 390 0.75 -4.31 12.17
N GLU A 391 -0.25 -3.70 11.55
CA GLU A 391 -0.95 -4.15 10.33
C GLU A 391 -0.02 -4.47 9.14
N LYS A 392 1.24 -4.04 9.17
CA LYS A 392 2.20 -4.15 8.07
C LYS A 392 2.58 -5.56 7.64
N PHE A 393 2.24 -6.60 8.40
CA PHE A 393 2.62 -7.97 8.06
C PHE A 393 1.95 -8.54 6.81
N TRP A 394 0.73 -8.09 6.51
CA TRP A 394 -0.08 -8.62 5.42
C TRP A 394 -0.10 -7.77 4.16
N MET A 395 0.24 -6.48 4.25
CA MET A 395 0.08 -5.54 3.15
C MET A 395 1.34 -5.26 2.33
N TRP A 396 2.49 -5.83 2.72
CA TRP A 396 3.73 -5.72 1.95
C TRP A 396 3.86 -6.77 0.83
N MET A 397 2.89 -7.67 0.73
CA MET A 397 2.87 -8.72 -0.29
C MET A 397 1.84 -8.46 -1.40
N GLN A 398 1.35 -7.23 -1.52
CA GLN A 398 0.48 -6.82 -2.62
C GLN A 398 1.26 -6.27 -3.80
#